data_a8acf96950abe12572dc716734c18577
#
_entry.id   a8acf96950abe12572dc716734c18577
#
_cell.length_a   1.000
_cell.length_b   1.000
_cell.length_c   1.000
_cell.angle_alpha   90.00
_cell.angle_beta   90.00
_cell.angle_gamma   90.00
#
_symmetry.space_group_name_H-M   'P 1'
#
loop_
_entity.id
_entity.type
_entity.pdbx_description
1 polymer ?
#
loop_
_entity_poly.entity_id
_entity_poly.type
_entity_poly.pdbx_seq_one_letter_code
_entity_poly.pdbx_strand_id
1 'polypeptide(L)'
;MSALTTYRMTPEYENNKFVTLTAGGTIYQGGMVAVNASGKAVAASDTSGLKVIGRAENQAANNGKVKVRLGVFGWDNDQTNAVQATDFGKLCYVVDDHTVSIDDQTNAVVAGVVKGIDEEGLVIVAPAPLTVTAPVGQGAAVADLTGAGDLTYTKINAILAALRQAGVIAPSAS
;
A
#
# COMPACT_ATOMS: atom_id res chain seq x y z
N MET A 1 -17.98 -8.77 -3.98
CA MET A 1 -17.44 -8.67 -5.36
C MET A 1 -16.46 -9.80 -5.58
N SER A 2 -16.19 -10.19 -6.82
CA SER A 2 -15.25 -11.28 -7.14
C SER A 2 -14.13 -10.70 -8.00
N ALA A 3 -12.93 -11.28 -7.87
CA ALA A 3 -11.78 -10.93 -8.69
C ALA A 3 -12.07 -11.05 -10.20
N LEU A 4 -11.29 -10.33 -11.02
CA LEU A 4 -11.44 -10.37 -12.48
C LEU A 4 -11.27 -11.78 -13.03
N THR A 5 -12.17 -12.16 -13.93
CA THR A 5 -12.13 -13.42 -14.69
C THR A 5 -11.85 -13.22 -16.17
N THR A 6 -11.82 -11.98 -16.62
CA THR A 6 -11.51 -11.59 -18.02
C THR A 6 -10.80 -10.24 -18.02
N TYR A 7 -10.38 -9.75 -19.22
CA TYR A 7 -9.72 -8.44 -19.31
C TYR A 7 -10.69 -7.30 -19.01
N ARG A 8 -10.12 -6.18 -18.53
CA ARG A 8 -10.84 -4.94 -18.27
C ARG A 8 -10.12 -3.74 -18.89
N MET A 9 -10.88 -2.80 -19.44
CA MET A 9 -10.41 -1.48 -19.81
C MET A 9 -10.41 -0.60 -18.57
N THR A 10 -9.24 -0.38 -17.99
CA THR A 10 -9.09 0.53 -16.84
C THR A 10 -8.57 1.87 -17.35
N PRO A 11 -9.31 2.98 -17.13
CA PRO A 11 -8.87 4.31 -17.52
C PRO A 11 -7.51 4.67 -16.92
N GLU A 12 -6.72 5.41 -17.68
CA GLU A 12 -5.44 5.96 -17.25
C GLU A 12 -5.50 7.49 -17.32
N TYR A 13 -5.09 8.16 -16.25
CA TYR A 13 -5.18 9.62 -16.11
C TYR A 13 -3.83 10.32 -16.17
N GLU A 14 -2.73 9.59 -16.08
CA GLU A 14 -1.37 10.11 -16.24
C GLU A 14 -0.51 9.17 -17.10
N ASN A 15 0.38 9.75 -17.89
CA ASN A 15 1.26 8.97 -18.74
C ASN A 15 2.48 8.50 -17.94
N ASN A 16 2.71 7.21 -17.86
CA ASN A 16 3.70 6.64 -16.96
C ASN A 16 4.56 5.53 -17.56
N LYS A 17 5.59 5.19 -16.78
CA LYS A 17 6.60 4.19 -17.12
C LYS A 17 6.07 2.77 -16.97
N PHE A 18 6.72 1.84 -17.67
CA PHE A 18 6.42 0.42 -17.58
C PHE A 18 7.53 -0.33 -16.84
N VAL A 19 7.13 -1.37 -16.12
CA VAL A 19 8.02 -2.39 -15.60
C VAL A 19 7.55 -3.77 -16.07
N THR A 20 8.49 -4.70 -16.29
CA THR A 20 8.16 -6.08 -16.66
C THR A 20 8.58 -7.00 -15.54
N LEU A 21 7.64 -7.74 -15.01
CA LEU A 21 7.83 -8.64 -13.87
C LEU A 21 7.47 -10.08 -14.23
N THR A 22 7.93 -11.02 -13.41
CA THR A 22 7.49 -12.41 -13.50
C THR A 22 6.21 -12.57 -12.69
N ALA A 23 5.17 -13.11 -13.31
CA ALA A 23 3.88 -13.35 -12.65
C ALA A 23 3.98 -14.53 -11.66
N GLY A 24 3.40 -14.37 -10.49
CA GLY A 24 3.28 -15.39 -9.44
C GLY A 24 1.95 -16.14 -9.48
N GLY A 25 1.10 -15.84 -10.45
CA GLY A 25 -0.23 -16.41 -10.66
C GLY A 25 -0.82 -15.90 -11.96
N THR A 26 -2.12 -16.07 -12.15
CA THR A 26 -2.84 -15.48 -13.29
C THR A 26 -3.12 -14.01 -13.00
N ILE A 27 -2.78 -13.15 -13.95
CA ILE A 27 -3.05 -11.70 -13.93
C ILE A 27 -3.74 -11.36 -15.23
N TYR A 28 -4.89 -10.71 -15.17
CA TYR A 28 -5.62 -10.26 -16.36
C TYR A 28 -5.24 -8.83 -16.74
N GLN A 29 -5.26 -8.56 -18.03
CA GLN A 29 -5.04 -7.22 -18.56
C GLN A 29 -6.08 -6.25 -17.98
N GLY A 30 -5.65 -5.05 -17.58
CA GLY A 30 -6.50 -4.04 -16.97
C GLY A 30 -6.61 -4.15 -15.44
N GLY A 31 -6.22 -5.27 -14.85
CA GLY A 31 -6.28 -5.48 -13.40
C GLY A 31 -5.16 -4.75 -12.64
N MET A 32 -5.42 -4.47 -11.39
CA MET A 32 -4.45 -3.91 -10.45
C MET A 32 -3.40 -4.97 -10.09
N VAL A 33 -2.14 -4.59 -10.15
CA VAL A 33 -1.01 -5.48 -9.91
C VAL A 33 -0.31 -5.11 -8.62
N ALA A 34 -0.05 -6.12 -7.80
CA ALA A 34 0.80 -6.00 -6.62
C ALA A 34 2.04 -6.88 -6.74
N VAL A 35 3.05 -6.61 -5.93
CA VAL A 35 4.25 -7.44 -5.77
C VAL A 35 4.19 -8.14 -4.42
N ASN A 36 4.45 -9.44 -4.41
CA ASN A 36 4.53 -10.25 -3.20
C ASN A 36 5.94 -10.26 -2.60
N ALA A 37 6.12 -10.90 -1.45
CA ALA A 37 7.41 -11.00 -0.75
C ALA A 37 8.52 -11.68 -1.56
N SER A 38 8.17 -12.48 -2.58
CA SER A 38 9.14 -13.12 -3.49
C SER A 38 9.52 -12.24 -4.69
N GLY A 39 9.04 -10.99 -4.75
CA GLY A 39 9.28 -10.07 -5.88
C GLY A 39 8.51 -10.44 -7.15
N LYS A 40 7.53 -11.36 -7.08
CA LYS A 40 6.67 -11.71 -8.22
C LYS A 40 5.44 -10.82 -8.25
N ALA A 41 4.99 -10.48 -9.47
CA ALA A 41 3.73 -9.80 -9.70
C ALA A 41 2.55 -10.74 -9.47
N VAL A 42 1.53 -10.28 -8.79
CA VAL A 42 0.27 -10.98 -8.55
C VAL A 42 -0.90 -10.02 -8.76
N ALA A 43 -2.10 -10.56 -9.02
CA ALA A 43 -3.32 -9.75 -8.97
C ALA A 43 -3.46 -9.17 -7.56
N ALA A 44 -3.80 -7.89 -7.45
CA ALA A 44 -3.96 -7.24 -6.16
C ALA A 44 -5.16 -7.83 -5.41
N SER A 45 -5.02 -7.96 -4.10
CA SER A 45 -6.05 -8.45 -3.19
C SER A 45 -5.74 -7.98 -1.77
N ASP A 46 -6.71 -8.06 -0.87
CA ASP A 46 -6.46 -7.80 0.56
C ASP A 46 -5.69 -8.96 1.19
N THR A 47 -4.44 -9.10 0.79
CA THR A 47 -3.51 -10.14 1.30
C THR A 47 -2.28 -9.46 1.89
N SER A 48 -1.95 -9.82 3.13
CA SER A 48 -0.84 -9.24 3.88
C SER A 48 0.49 -9.28 3.10
N GLY A 49 1.22 -8.17 3.15
CA GLY A 49 2.54 -8.04 2.55
C GLY A 49 2.54 -7.71 1.05
N LEU A 50 1.38 -7.62 0.40
CA LEU A 50 1.30 -7.14 -0.98
C LEU A 50 1.55 -5.63 -1.07
N LYS A 51 2.21 -5.23 -2.16
CA LYS A 51 2.48 -3.82 -2.49
C LYS A 51 1.98 -3.53 -3.89
N VAL A 52 0.96 -2.69 -4.00
CA VAL A 52 0.41 -2.27 -5.30
C VAL A 52 1.42 -1.44 -6.06
N ILE A 53 1.56 -1.73 -7.36
CA ILE A 53 2.54 -1.04 -8.21
C ILE A 53 1.92 -0.43 -9.48
N GLY A 54 0.75 -0.86 -9.91
CA GLY A 54 0.13 -0.32 -11.11
C GLY A 54 -0.90 -1.23 -11.75
N ARG A 55 -1.07 -1.09 -13.08
CA ARG A 55 -2.04 -1.82 -13.90
C ARG A 55 -1.36 -2.77 -14.87
N ALA A 56 -1.92 -3.97 -15.05
CA ALA A 56 -1.46 -4.92 -16.07
C ALA A 56 -1.80 -4.44 -17.49
N GLU A 57 -0.80 -4.44 -18.37
CA GLU A 57 -0.98 -4.11 -19.81
C GLU A 57 -1.19 -5.34 -20.68
N ASN A 58 -0.92 -6.52 -20.16
CA ASN A 58 -1.18 -7.79 -20.80
C ASN A 58 -1.61 -8.84 -19.78
N GLN A 59 -2.28 -9.87 -20.25
CA GLN A 59 -2.52 -11.05 -19.44
C GLN A 59 -1.22 -11.84 -19.27
N ALA A 60 -1.02 -12.43 -18.09
CA ALA A 60 0.07 -13.35 -17.81
C ALA A 60 -0.41 -14.50 -16.93
N ALA A 61 0.10 -15.70 -17.21
CA ALA A 61 -0.05 -16.86 -16.34
C ALA A 61 1.17 -17.00 -15.41
N ASN A 62 1.10 -17.91 -14.44
CA ASN A 62 2.19 -18.19 -13.51
C ASN A 62 3.54 -18.38 -14.23
N ASN A 63 4.58 -17.71 -13.75
CA ASN A 63 5.92 -17.63 -14.33
C ASN A 63 6.01 -16.95 -15.71
N GLY A 64 4.90 -16.51 -16.30
CA GLY A 64 4.88 -15.64 -17.47
C GLY A 64 5.39 -14.22 -17.17
N LYS A 65 5.53 -13.40 -18.21
CA LYS A 65 5.92 -11.99 -18.07
C LYS A 65 4.68 -11.10 -18.15
N VAL A 66 4.49 -10.27 -17.12
CA VAL A 66 3.50 -9.21 -17.12
C VAL A 66 4.18 -7.86 -17.27
N LYS A 67 3.68 -7.04 -18.20
CA LYS A 67 4.05 -5.65 -18.35
C LYS A 67 3.08 -4.83 -17.50
N VAL A 68 3.61 -4.11 -16.53
CA VAL A 68 2.83 -3.28 -15.61
C VAL A 68 3.08 -1.82 -15.92
N ARG A 69 2.01 -1.08 -16.12
CA ARG A 69 2.07 0.38 -16.26
C ARG A 69 1.95 1.02 -14.88
N LEU A 70 2.93 1.85 -14.55
CA LEU A 70 2.91 2.65 -13.33
C LEU A 70 2.15 3.95 -13.64
N GLY A 71 1.17 4.33 -12.83
CA GLY A 71 0.40 5.52 -13.16
C GLY A 71 -0.83 5.75 -12.28
N VAL A 72 -1.59 6.75 -12.68
CA VAL A 72 -2.87 7.10 -12.07
C VAL A 72 -3.98 6.41 -12.87
N PHE A 73 -4.82 5.66 -12.20
CA PHE A 73 -5.86 4.85 -12.83
C PHE A 73 -7.20 5.01 -12.13
N GLY A 74 -8.29 4.81 -12.87
CA GLY A 74 -9.63 4.69 -12.33
C GLY A 74 -9.94 3.24 -11.93
N TRP A 75 -10.40 3.04 -10.70
CA TRP A 75 -10.80 1.74 -10.15
C TRP A 75 -12.25 1.77 -9.71
N ASP A 76 -12.91 0.63 -9.67
CA ASP A 76 -14.26 0.53 -9.14
C ASP A 76 -14.29 0.94 -7.67
N ASN A 77 -15.35 1.62 -7.28
CA ASN A 77 -15.59 2.04 -5.91
C ASN A 77 -16.31 0.91 -5.15
N ASP A 78 -15.86 0.59 -3.94
CA ASP A 78 -16.55 -0.35 -3.07
C ASP A 78 -17.97 0.18 -2.74
N GLN A 79 -18.96 -0.68 -2.87
CA GLN A 79 -20.36 -0.28 -2.62
C GLN A 79 -20.70 -0.21 -1.13
N THR A 80 -19.92 -0.89 -0.29
CA THR A 80 -20.16 -0.93 1.16
C THR A 80 -19.44 0.20 1.88
N ASN A 81 -18.16 0.39 1.57
CA ASN A 81 -17.30 1.41 2.16
C ASN A 81 -16.73 2.30 1.04
N ALA A 82 -17.64 3.00 0.36
CA ALA A 82 -17.31 3.78 -0.81
C ALA A 82 -16.41 4.98 -0.47
N VAL A 83 -15.39 5.18 -1.32
CA VAL A 83 -14.62 6.43 -1.33
C VAL A 83 -15.55 7.58 -1.74
N GLN A 84 -15.50 8.69 -1.02
CA GLN A 84 -16.29 9.88 -1.25
C GLN A 84 -15.42 11.03 -1.81
N ALA A 85 -16.04 12.04 -2.40
CA ALA A 85 -15.33 13.22 -2.90
C ALA A 85 -14.52 13.95 -1.79
N THR A 86 -14.97 13.85 -0.54
CA THR A 86 -14.30 14.39 0.65
C THR A 86 -13.04 13.62 1.06
N ASP A 87 -12.77 12.48 0.43
CA ASP A 87 -11.60 11.64 0.72
C ASP A 87 -10.40 11.97 -0.19
N PHE A 88 -10.48 13.06 -0.95
CA PHE A 88 -9.36 13.55 -1.75
C PHE A 88 -8.08 13.66 -0.91
N GLY A 89 -7.00 13.08 -1.39
CA GLY A 89 -5.70 13.06 -0.72
C GLY A 89 -5.53 12.00 0.38
N LYS A 90 -6.60 11.28 0.76
CA LYS A 90 -6.51 10.17 1.69
C LYS A 90 -6.02 8.89 1.00
N LEU A 91 -5.55 7.93 1.79
CA LEU A 91 -5.27 6.58 1.30
C LEU A 91 -6.58 5.85 1.02
N CYS A 92 -6.56 5.00 -0.01
CA CYS A 92 -7.57 3.98 -0.23
C CYS A 92 -6.90 2.60 -0.30
N TYR A 93 -7.69 1.56 -0.08
CA TYR A 93 -7.20 0.21 0.13
C TYR A 93 -7.78 -0.76 -0.89
N VAL A 94 -7.08 -1.85 -1.11
CA VAL A 94 -7.45 -2.89 -2.07
C VAL A 94 -8.55 -3.76 -1.51
N VAL A 95 -9.64 -3.90 -2.27
CA VAL A 95 -10.65 -4.94 -2.04
C VAL A 95 -10.31 -6.17 -2.89
N ASP A 96 -10.13 -5.94 -4.19
CA ASP A 96 -9.69 -6.93 -5.17
C ASP A 96 -8.88 -6.26 -6.30
N ASP A 97 -8.60 -6.98 -7.40
CA ASP A 97 -7.73 -6.49 -8.48
C ASP A 97 -8.36 -5.42 -9.39
N HIS A 98 -9.53 -4.89 -9.05
CA HIS A 98 -10.17 -3.79 -9.77
C HIS A 98 -11.00 -2.86 -8.88
N THR A 99 -11.13 -3.15 -7.57
CA THR A 99 -11.98 -2.42 -6.61
C THR A 99 -11.14 -1.84 -5.47
N VAL A 100 -11.44 -0.59 -5.10
CA VAL A 100 -10.83 0.09 -3.95
C VAL A 100 -11.88 0.54 -2.95
N SER A 101 -11.49 0.65 -1.69
CA SER A 101 -12.33 1.04 -0.55
C SER A 101 -11.66 2.13 0.28
N ILE A 102 -12.44 2.92 1.01
CA ILE A 102 -11.89 3.83 2.03
C ILE A 102 -11.58 3.07 3.34
N ASP A 103 -12.22 1.93 3.56
CA ASP A 103 -11.96 1.05 4.68
C ASP A 103 -10.68 0.23 4.46
N ASP A 104 -9.84 0.11 5.48
CA ASP A 104 -8.55 -0.56 5.44
C ASP A 104 -8.62 -2.09 5.35
N GLN A 105 -9.81 -2.64 5.31
CA GLN A 105 -10.07 -4.07 5.20
C GLN A 105 -9.38 -4.87 6.34
N THR A 106 -8.96 -6.10 6.08
CA THR A 106 -8.29 -6.96 7.08
C THR A 106 -6.79 -6.74 7.13
N ASN A 107 -6.14 -6.48 5.99
CA ASN A 107 -4.69 -6.45 5.87
C ASN A 107 -4.13 -5.06 5.52
N ALA A 108 -4.98 -4.07 5.37
CA ALA A 108 -4.62 -2.68 5.07
C ALA A 108 -3.70 -2.53 3.83
N VAL A 109 -3.98 -3.31 2.78
CA VAL A 109 -3.19 -3.23 1.55
C VAL A 109 -3.52 -1.93 0.82
N VAL A 110 -2.60 -0.99 0.86
CA VAL A 110 -2.78 0.33 0.26
C VAL A 110 -2.82 0.23 -1.28
N ALA A 111 -3.93 0.67 -1.88
CA ALA A 111 -4.04 0.82 -3.34
C ALA A 111 -3.35 2.10 -3.84
N GLY A 112 -3.47 3.19 -3.09
CA GLY A 112 -2.87 4.46 -3.41
C GLY A 112 -3.52 5.65 -2.71
N VAL A 113 -3.33 6.83 -3.27
CA VAL A 113 -3.90 8.09 -2.79
C VAL A 113 -5.04 8.51 -3.71
N VAL A 114 -6.19 8.82 -3.14
CA VAL A 114 -7.38 9.30 -3.87
C VAL A 114 -7.09 10.66 -4.50
N LYS A 115 -7.33 10.77 -5.81
CA LYS A 115 -7.22 12.01 -6.60
C LYS A 115 -8.59 12.57 -7.02
N GLY A 116 -9.64 11.82 -6.80
CA GLY A 116 -11.01 12.19 -7.12
C GLY A 116 -11.86 10.99 -7.49
N ILE A 117 -13.06 11.28 -7.93
CA ILE A 117 -13.98 10.31 -8.53
C ILE A 117 -14.40 10.90 -9.88
N ASP A 118 -14.38 10.11 -10.94
CA ASP A 118 -14.82 10.57 -12.26
C ASP A 118 -16.35 10.57 -12.42
N GLU A 119 -16.81 11.01 -13.59
CA GLU A 119 -18.25 11.07 -13.90
C GLU A 119 -18.91 9.69 -13.99
N GLU A 120 -18.12 8.62 -14.17
CA GLU A 120 -18.55 7.24 -14.23
C GLU A 120 -18.55 6.57 -12.84
N GLY A 121 -18.10 7.27 -11.81
CA GLY A 121 -18.03 6.79 -10.43
C GLY A 121 -16.76 6.00 -10.10
N LEU A 122 -15.77 5.99 -11.01
CA LEU A 122 -14.49 5.35 -10.75
C LEU A 122 -13.63 6.22 -9.82
N VAL A 123 -12.98 5.59 -8.87
CA VAL A 123 -12.02 6.26 -7.98
C VAL A 123 -10.69 6.45 -8.71
N ILE A 124 -10.28 7.69 -8.91
CA ILE A 124 -8.98 8.03 -9.50
C ILE A 124 -7.92 7.89 -8.42
N VAL A 125 -7.01 6.94 -8.60
CA VAL A 125 -6.00 6.60 -7.60
C VAL A 125 -4.60 6.78 -8.17
N ALA A 126 -3.80 7.62 -7.50
CA ALA A 126 -2.36 7.71 -7.73
C ALA A 126 -1.62 6.67 -6.88
N PRO A 127 -0.53 6.08 -7.37
CA PRO A 127 0.29 5.22 -6.54
C PRO A 127 0.68 5.94 -5.25
N ALA A 128 0.56 5.27 -4.11
CA ALA A 128 1.17 5.79 -2.89
C ALA A 128 2.68 5.93 -3.15
N PRO A 129 3.31 7.03 -2.73
CA PRO A 129 4.75 7.09 -2.79
C PRO A 129 5.28 5.86 -2.06
N LEU A 130 6.17 5.10 -2.71
CA LEU A 130 6.93 4.03 -2.09
C LEU A 130 7.92 4.65 -1.07
N THR A 131 7.40 5.43 -0.16
CA THR A 131 8.12 5.68 1.07
C THR A 131 8.12 4.36 1.80
N VAL A 132 9.25 3.68 1.72
CA VAL A 132 9.62 2.75 2.77
C VAL A 132 9.77 3.62 4.03
N THR A 133 8.64 4.00 4.60
CA THR A 133 8.61 4.19 6.03
C THR A 133 8.79 2.77 6.54
N ALA A 134 10.05 2.39 6.77
CA ALA A 134 10.28 1.41 7.83
C ALA A 134 9.34 1.89 8.94
N PRO A 135 8.43 1.05 9.46
CA PRO A 135 7.69 1.46 10.63
C PRO A 135 8.78 1.97 11.57
N VAL A 136 8.74 3.24 11.90
CA VAL A 136 9.50 3.74 13.04
C VAL A 136 8.88 2.92 14.14
N GLY A 137 9.54 1.79 14.48
CA GLY A 137 9.06 0.92 15.50
C GLY A 137 8.85 1.83 16.68
N GLN A 138 7.59 2.05 17.08
CA GLN A 138 7.34 2.74 18.34
C GLN A 138 8.09 1.90 19.36
N GLY A 139 9.21 2.41 19.82
CA GLY A 139 9.94 1.77 20.90
C GLY A 139 8.93 1.49 22.00
N ALA A 140 8.98 0.30 22.58
CA ALA A 140 8.06 -0.07 23.64
C ALA A 140 7.90 1.11 24.60
N ALA A 141 6.65 1.47 24.90
CA ALA A 141 6.36 2.61 25.75
C ALA A 141 7.20 2.51 27.03
N VAL A 142 8.03 3.52 27.28
CA VAL A 142 8.77 3.61 28.56
C VAL A 142 7.73 3.93 29.62
N ALA A 143 7.63 3.08 30.63
CA ALA A 143 6.68 3.29 31.70
C ALA A 143 6.89 4.68 32.32
N ASP A 144 5.79 5.39 32.59
CA ASP A 144 5.82 6.72 33.21
C ASP A 144 6.61 6.69 34.56
N LEU A 145 7.34 7.74 34.77
CA LEU A 145 8.07 7.93 36.04
C LEU A 145 7.05 8.25 37.16
N THR A 146 6.81 7.33 38.05
CA THR A 146 5.80 7.43 39.10
C THR A 146 6.37 7.94 40.43
N GLY A 147 7.14 9.04 40.44
CA GLY A 147 7.59 9.67 41.69
C GLY A 147 8.79 10.58 41.56
N ALA A 148 8.84 11.61 42.39
CA ALA A 148 10.01 12.49 42.53
C ALA A 148 11.19 11.67 43.09
N GLY A 149 12.20 11.41 42.29
CA GLY A 149 13.38 10.62 42.65
C GLY A 149 13.60 9.35 41.85
N ASP A 150 12.68 9.03 40.92
CA ASP A 150 12.71 7.77 40.14
C ASP A 150 13.55 7.85 38.86
N LEU A 151 14.33 8.91 38.66
CA LEU A 151 15.32 9.06 37.62
C LEU A 151 16.57 8.22 37.90
N THR A 152 16.43 6.92 37.82
CA THR A 152 17.58 6.04 37.94
C THR A 152 18.34 6.00 36.60
N TYR A 153 19.62 5.73 36.65
CA TYR A 153 20.49 5.55 35.49
C TYR A 153 19.90 4.54 34.49
N THR A 154 19.23 3.53 35.01
CA THR A 154 18.56 2.49 34.22
C THR A 154 17.40 3.04 33.39
N LYS A 155 16.55 3.90 33.95
CA LYS A 155 15.41 4.51 33.24
C LYS A 155 15.89 5.52 32.20
N ILE A 156 16.90 6.33 32.50
CA ILE A 156 17.50 7.24 31.53
C ILE A 156 18.08 6.47 30.35
N ASN A 157 18.79 5.38 30.59
CA ASN A 157 19.33 4.53 29.53
C ASN A 157 18.24 3.84 28.71
N ALA A 158 17.12 3.45 29.30
CA ALA A 158 15.96 2.89 28.57
C ALA A 158 15.33 3.93 27.66
N ILE A 159 15.16 5.18 28.09
CA ILE A 159 14.68 6.28 27.28
C ILE A 159 15.64 6.55 26.13
N LEU A 160 16.93 6.63 26.35
CA LEU A 160 17.95 6.84 25.36
C LEU A 160 17.98 5.69 24.33
N ALA A 161 17.80 4.44 24.76
CA ALA A 161 17.72 3.28 23.88
C ALA A 161 16.48 3.35 23.00
N ALA A 162 15.32 3.70 23.56
CA ALA A 162 14.08 3.88 22.80
C ALA A 162 14.19 5.01 21.76
N LEU A 163 14.81 6.14 22.11
CA LEU A 163 15.04 7.26 21.19
C LEU A 163 16.00 6.90 20.05
N ARG A 164 17.03 6.08 20.33
CA ARG A 164 17.94 5.56 19.29
C ARG A 164 17.22 4.60 18.36
N GLN A 165 16.42 3.71 18.91
CA GLN A 165 15.62 2.76 18.14
C GLN A 165 14.58 3.47 17.26
N ALA A 166 14.01 4.58 17.73
CA ALA A 166 13.11 5.44 16.97
C ALA A 166 13.84 6.36 15.97
N GLY A 167 15.16 6.33 15.88
CA GLY A 167 15.95 7.17 14.99
C GLY A 167 15.95 8.66 15.33
N VAL A 168 15.53 9.02 16.54
CA VAL A 168 15.47 10.43 17.00
C VAL A 168 16.85 10.94 17.41
N ILE A 169 17.71 10.06 17.90
CA ILE A 169 19.10 10.37 18.28
C ILE A 169 20.06 9.34 17.66
N ALA A 170 21.30 9.76 17.46
CA ALA A 170 22.35 8.92 16.89
C ALA A 170 22.64 7.67 17.74
N PRO A 171 23.10 6.56 17.15
CA PRO A 171 23.61 5.41 17.89
C PRO A 171 24.72 5.82 18.85
N SER A 172 24.85 5.11 19.97
CA SER A 172 26.00 5.31 20.87
C SER A 172 27.28 4.98 20.12
N ALA A 173 28.28 5.85 20.18
CA ALA A 173 29.63 5.52 19.71
C ALA A 173 30.13 4.30 20.52
N SER A 174 30.65 3.31 19.81
CA SER A 174 31.31 2.12 20.38
C SER A 174 32.70 2.48 20.87
#